data_0d28a32a2ace89e134948992d6b325b9
#
_entry.id   0d28a32a2ace89e134948992d6b325b9
#
_cell.length_a   1.000
_cell.length_b   1.000
_cell.length_c   1.000
_cell.angle_alpha   90.00
_cell.angle_beta   90.00
_cell.angle_gamma   90.00
#
_symmetry.space_group_name_H-M   'P 1'
#
loop_
_entity.id
_entity.type
_entity.pdbx_description
1 polymer ?
#
loop_
_entity_poly.entity_id
_entity_poly.type
_entity_poly.pdbx_seq_one_letter_code
_entity_poly.pdbx_strand_id
1 'polypeptide(L)'
;VSQGFLVPAPTDAVIGDNWMEKLGIERYEPEHHGQLTKGQATGGPSFIVPKYDVEDYNNRTNLLSEGEEVVITEKLHGCNGRFVFADGKMFCGSRTEWKLEDPTNLWWRALKDNPWIEEVCRANPEHVLYGELLGVQGGFPYGAKGNVPFRVFDVLYKSDFLPFDEAVLLVTLTNDCQTTDENRWVPLIYRGPLKVEDAKALAEGQTTVPNATHIREGVVVQPVPDRIHPRYGRIKLKMVSNTYLEKS
;
A
#
# COMPACT_ATOMS: atom_id res chain seq x y z
N VAL A 1 0.74 -19.92 -3.91
CA VAL A 1 1.32 -20.83 -4.91
C VAL A 1 1.13 -20.16 -6.26
N SER A 2 2.21 -19.78 -6.92
CA SER A 2 2.19 -19.24 -8.28
C SER A 2 1.88 -20.41 -9.24
N GLN A 3 0.79 -20.32 -9.98
CA GLN A 3 0.48 -21.27 -11.04
C GLN A 3 0.91 -20.64 -12.37
N GLY A 4 2.16 -20.83 -12.71
CA GLY A 4 2.70 -20.53 -14.04
C GLY A 4 2.98 -21.82 -14.79
N PHE A 5 3.00 -21.77 -16.12
CA PHE A 5 3.53 -22.86 -16.94
C PHE A 5 4.70 -22.33 -17.76
N LEU A 6 5.66 -23.22 -18.02
CA LEU A 6 6.82 -22.91 -18.82
C LEU A 6 6.57 -23.43 -20.25
N VAL A 7 6.84 -22.58 -21.22
CA VAL A 7 6.87 -22.97 -22.65
C VAL A 7 8.27 -22.73 -23.22
N PRO A 8 8.69 -23.47 -24.22
CA PRO A 8 9.92 -23.15 -24.93
C PRO A 8 9.85 -21.73 -25.50
N ALA A 9 10.88 -20.93 -25.25
CA ALA A 9 10.95 -19.60 -25.83
C ALA A 9 11.06 -19.70 -27.37
N PRO A 10 10.29 -18.89 -28.11
CA PRO A 10 10.49 -18.75 -29.53
C PRO A 10 11.93 -18.31 -29.88
N THR A 11 12.42 -18.66 -31.05
CA THR A 11 13.81 -18.39 -31.45
C THR A 11 14.15 -16.90 -31.60
N ASP A 12 13.13 -16.07 -31.73
CA ASP A 12 13.20 -14.60 -31.82
C ASP A 12 12.85 -13.87 -30.50
N ALA A 13 12.66 -14.61 -29.39
CA ALA A 13 12.33 -14.03 -28.12
C ALA A 13 13.52 -13.34 -27.45
N VAL A 14 13.29 -12.13 -26.94
CA VAL A 14 14.25 -11.36 -26.15
C VAL A 14 13.76 -11.27 -24.71
N ILE A 15 14.69 -11.22 -23.75
CA ILE A 15 14.35 -11.06 -22.33
C ILE A 15 13.58 -9.75 -22.14
N GLY A 16 12.38 -9.85 -21.58
CA GLY A 16 11.49 -8.70 -21.34
C GLY A 16 10.34 -8.57 -22.34
N ASP A 17 10.31 -9.39 -23.40
CA ASP A 17 9.21 -9.40 -24.38
C ASP A 17 7.90 -9.89 -23.73
N ASN A 18 6.80 -9.25 -24.11
CA ASN A 18 5.47 -9.72 -23.78
C ASN A 18 4.95 -10.64 -24.90
N TRP A 19 4.87 -11.93 -24.61
CA TRP A 19 4.43 -12.97 -25.54
C TRP A 19 2.97 -13.40 -25.34
N MET A 20 2.23 -12.76 -24.44
CA MET A 20 0.86 -13.17 -24.09
C MET A 20 -0.05 -13.22 -25.33
N GLU A 21 -0.05 -12.16 -26.13
CA GLU A 21 -0.88 -12.08 -27.34
C GLU A 21 -0.49 -13.11 -28.39
N LYS A 22 0.82 -13.24 -28.67
CA LYS A 22 1.36 -14.20 -29.68
C LYS A 22 1.12 -15.67 -29.30
N LEU A 23 1.03 -15.95 -27.98
CA LEU A 23 0.78 -17.30 -27.47
C LEU A 23 -0.70 -17.58 -27.19
N GLY A 24 -1.58 -16.60 -27.46
CA GLY A 24 -3.01 -16.72 -27.15
C GLY A 24 -3.29 -16.87 -25.66
N ILE A 25 -2.41 -16.34 -24.81
CA ILE A 25 -2.59 -16.40 -23.36
C ILE A 25 -3.52 -15.26 -22.95
N GLU A 26 -4.70 -15.62 -22.53
CA GLU A 26 -5.64 -14.69 -21.90
C GLU A 26 -5.43 -14.67 -20.39
N ARG A 27 -5.58 -13.48 -19.79
CA ARG A 27 -5.57 -13.34 -18.35
C ARG A 27 -6.80 -14.04 -17.79
N TYR A 28 -6.60 -15.08 -16.96
CA TYR A 28 -7.71 -15.65 -16.21
C TYR A 28 -8.25 -14.61 -15.21
N GLU A 29 -9.46 -14.14 -15.44
CA GLU A 29 -10.22 -13.38 -14.48
C GLU A 29 -11.20 -14.35 -13.77
N PRO A 30 -10.95 -14.68 -12.49
CA PRO A 30 -11.86 -15.54 -11.75
C PRO A 30 -13.25 -14.89 -11.67
N GLU A 31 -14.30 -15.66 -11.83
CA GLU A 31 -15.67 -15.20 -11.58
C GLU A 31 -15.76 -14.63 -10.16
N HIS A 32 -16.14 -13.37 -10.07
CA HIS A 32 -16.20 -12.65 -8.80
C HIS A 32 -17.45 -13.07 -8.01
N HIS A 33 -17.29 -13.96 -7.05
CA HIS A 33 -18.34 -14.27 -6.09
C HIS A 33 -18.54 -13.10 -5.11
N GLY A 34 -19.45 -12.20 -5.45
CA GLY A 34 -19.71 -10.91 -4.76
C GLY A 34 -20.42 -11.05 -3.41
N GLN A 35 -19.91 -11.82 -2.45
CA GLN A 35 -20.63 -12.02 -1.17
C GLN A 35 -20.05 -11.34 0.07
N LEU A 36 -18.85 -10.75 0.06
CA LEU A 36 -18.25 -10.24 1.31
C LEU A 36 -17.68 -8.81 1.27
N THR A 37 -17.68 -8.14 0.12
CA THR A 37 -17.19 -6.77 0.03
C THR A 37 -18.29 -5.86 -0.49
N LYS A 38 -18.55 -4.74 0.18
CA LYS A 38 -19.48 -3.71 -0.33
C LYS A 38 -18.95 -3.20 -1.68
N GLY A 39 -19.74 -3.36 -2.74
CA GLY A 39 -19.46 -2.96 -4.10
C GLY A 39 -19.04 -4.12 -5.02
N GLN A 40 -19.48 -4.02 -6.28
CA GLN A 40 -19.14 -5.00 -7.32
C GLN A 40 -17.67 -4.88 -7.72
N ALA A 41 -17.05 -6.01 -8.06
CA ALA A 41 -15.72 -6.04 -8.61
C ALA A 41 -15.74 -5.71 -10.13
N THR A 42 -14.63 -5.20 -10.62
CA THR A 42 -14.39 -4.93 -12.03
C THR A 42 -13.00 -5.36 -12.45
N GLY A 43 -12.73 -5.41 -13.74
CA GLY A 43 -11.37 -5.60 -14.26
C GLY A 43 -10.43 -4.49 -13.81
N GLY A 44 -9.16 -4.81 -13.67
CA GLY A 44 -8.10 -3.87 -13.31
C GLY A 44 -7.52 -3.13 -14.51
N PRO A 45 -6.48 -2.29 -14.30
CA PRO A 45 -5.72 -1.67 -15.37
C PRO A 45 -5.01 -2.71 -16.26
N SER A 46 -4.56 -2.28 -17.44
CA SER A 46 -3.93 -3.15 -18.45
C SER A 46 -2.60 -3.79 -18.01
N PHE A 47 -2.08 -3.41 -16.85
CA PHE A 47 -0.84 -3.95 -16.28
C PHE A 47 -1.07 -4.66 -14.93
N ILE A 48 -0.09 -5.46 -14.51
CA ILE A 48 -0.18 -6.22 -13.26
C ILE A 48 0.06 -5.30 -12.05
N VAL A 49 -0.89 -5.27 -11.15
CA VAL A 49 -0.78 -4.60 -9.85
C VAL A 49 -0.74 -5.66 -8.76
N PRO A 50 0.43 -5.88 -8.13
CA PRO A 50 0.58 -6.94 -7.14
C PRO A 50 -0.28 -6.68 -5.89
N LYS A 51 -0.68 -7.77 -5.25
CA LYS A 51 -1.28 -7.71 -3.92
C LYS A 51 -0.22 -7.24 -2.93
N TYR A 52 -0.56 -6.22 -2.15
CA TYR A 52 0.34 -5.71 -1.11
C TYR A 52 0.21 -6.52 0.18
N ASP A 53 1.34 -6.95 0.71
CA ASP A 53 1.41 -7.59 2.02
C ASP A 53 2.74 -7.23 2.71
N VAL A 54 2.73 -7.17 4.04
CA VAL A 54 3.90 -6.89 4.86
C VAL A 54 4.05 -8.02 5.87
N GLU A 55 5.20 -8.69 5.83
CA GLU A 55 5.51 -9.82 6.70
C GLU A 55 5.68 -9.36 8.17
N ASP A 56 5.36 -10.23 9.11
CA ASP A 56 5.58 -9.96 10.52
C ASP A 56 7.06 -10.14 10.89
N TYR A 57 7.61 -9.19 11.67
CA TYR A 57 8.99 -9.24 12.15
C TYR A 57 9.30 -10.53 12.89
N ASN A 58 8.38 -11.03 13.72
CA ASN A 58 8.58 -12.23 14.50
C ASN A 58 8.82 -13.48 13.63
N ASN A 59 8.30 -13.48 12.40
CA ASN A 59 8.55 -14.56 11.44
C ASN A 59 9.88 -14.42 10.70
N ARG A 60 10.54 -13.26 10.79
CA ARG A 60 11.68 -12.88 9.95
C ARG A 60 12.68 -12.00 10.68
N THR A 61 13.01 -12.32 11.91
CA THR A 61 13.89 -11.54 12.79
C THR A 61 15.29 -11.30 12.22
N ASN A 62 15.74 -12.15 11.30
CA ASN A 62 17.04 -12.08 10.66
C ASN A 62 17.09 -11.18 9.41
N LEU A 63 15.98 -10.59 9.00
CA LEU A 63 15.94 -9.73 7.81
C LEU A 63 16.30 -8.27 8.09
N LEU A 64 16.22 -7.84 9.34
CA LEU A 64 16.69 -6.52 9.79
C LEU A 64 17.94 -6.69 10.65
N SER A 65 18.87 -5.78 10.51
CA SER A 65 20.14 -5.79 11.25
C SER A 65 20.23 -4.61 12.22
N GLU A 66 20.73 -4.86 13.43
CA GLU A 66 21.03 -3.78 14.37
C GLU A 66 21.98 -2.76 13.73
N GLY A 67 21.66 -1.48 13.89
CA GLY A 67 22.45 -0.36 13.37
C GLY A 67 22.24 -0.05 11.89
N GLU A 68 21.43 -0.83 11.14
CA GLU A 68 21.11 -0.45 9.76
C GLU A 68 20.17 0.77 9.74
N GLU A 69 20.34 1.64 8.73
CA GLU A 69 19.52 2.83 8.57
C GLU A 69 18.11 2.43 8.17
N VAL A 70 17.11 2.88 8.93
CA VAL A 70 15.70 2.54 8.70
C VAL A 70 14.79 3.76 8.82
N VAL A 71 13.62 3.63 8.22
CA VAL A 71 12.43 4.42 8.58
C VAL A 71 11.42 3.51 9.28
N ILE A 72 10.78 4.06 10.30
CA ILE A 72 9.70 3.42 11.04
C ILE A 72 8.45 4.29 10.90
N THR A 73 7.41 3.75 10.30
CA THR A 73 6.12 4.42 10.10
C THR A 73 5.05 3.78 10.97
N GLU A 74 4.01 4.54 11.31
CA GLU A 74 2.86 3.99 12.00
C GLU A 74 2.11 3.00 11.14
N LYS A 75 1.82 1.81 11.66
CA LYS A 75 0.90 0.87 11.07
C LYS A 75 -0.52 1.29 11.43
N LEU A 76 -1.22 1.82 10.46
CA LEU A 76 -2.60 2.26 10.62
C LEU A 76 -3.58 1.10 10.52
N HIS A 77 -4.67 1.17 11.28
CA HIS A 77 -5.75 0.19 11.30
C HIS A 77 -6.94 0.68 10.49
N GLY A 78 -7.24 -0.02 9.40
CA GLY A 78 -8.34 0.33 8.52
C GLY A 78 -8.57 -0.71 7.44
N CYS A 79 -8.88 -0.25 6.23
CA CYS A 79 -9.00 -1.09 5.05
C CYS A 79 -7.98 -0.69 4.00
N ASN A 80 -7.27 -1.67 3.46
CA ASN A 80 -6.33 -1.42 2.37
C ASN A 80 -7.03 -0.81 1.14
N GLY A 81 -6.42 0.23 0.58
CA GLY A 81 -6.86 0.91 -0.63
C GLY A 81 -5.77 0.98 -1.67
N ARG A 82 -6.16 0.86 -2.95
CA ARG A 82 -5.31 1.08 -4.10
C ARG A 82 -5.98 2.04 -5.06
N PHE A 83 -5.22 3.03 -5.53
CA PHE A 83 -5.70 4.02 -6.49
C PHE A 83 -4.67 4.20 -7.59
N VAL A 84 -5.13 4.27 -8.84
CA VAL A 84 -4.27 4.54 -9.99
C VAL A 84 -5.08 5.16 -11.13
N PHE A 85 -4.48 6.10 -11.85
CA PHE A 85 -4.97 6.56 -13.14
C PHE A 85 -4.23 5.82 -14.25
N ALA A 86 -4.96 5.04 -15.01
CA ALA A 86 -4.44 4.25 -16.12
C ALA A 86 -5.54 4.03 -17.16
N ASP A 87 -5.18 3.71 -18.38
CA ASP A 87 -6.13 3.43 -19.47
C ASP A 87 -7.21 4.53 -19.63
N GLY A 88 -6.83 5.78 -19.35
CA GLY A 88 -7.69 6.97 -19.46
C GLY A 88 -8.70 7.17 -18.33
N LYS A 89 -8.69 6.36 -17.26
CA LYS A 89 -9.62 6.42 -16.14
C LYS A 89 -8.98 6.13 -14.77
N MET A 90 -9.71 6.46 -13.71
CA MET A 90 -9.34 6.06 -12.36
C MET A 90 -9.75 4.61 -12.10
N PHE A 91 -8.90 3.89 -11.39
CA PHE A 91 -9.20 2.61 -10.78
C PHE A 91 -9.06 2.73 -9.26
N CYS A 92 -10.08 2.28 -8.55
CA CYS A 92 -10.12 2.20 -7.09
C CYS A 92 -10.29 0.75 -6.67
N GLY A 93 -9.54 0.30 -5.69
CA GLY A 93 -9.62 -1.10 -5.30
C GLY A 93 -9.20 -1.40 -3.87
N SER A 94 -9.63 -2.57 -3.40
CA SER A 94 -9.18 -3.19 -2.16
C SER A 94 -7.81 -3.85 -2.36
N ARG A 95 -7.32 -4.55 -1.35
CA ARG A 95 -6.08 -5.35 -1.44
C ARG A 95 -6.10 -6.40 -2.56
N THR A 96 -7.28 -6.93 -2.91
CA THR A 96 -7.42 -8.07 -3.83
C THR A 96 -8.24 -7.78 -5.07
N GLU A 97 -9.15 -6.80 -5.04
CA GLU A 97 -10.12 -6.56 -6.08
C GLU A 97 -10.16 -5.10 -6.47
N TRP A 98 -10.33 -4.82 -7.76
CA TRP A 98 -10.73 -3.52 -8.26
C TRP A 98 -12.24 -3.38 -8.14
N LYS A 99 -12.71 -2.18 -7.81
CA LYS A 99 -14.12 -1.92 -7.54
C LYS A 99 -14.76 -1.16 -8.68
N LEU A 100 -15.94 -1.63 -9.12
CA LEU A 100 -16.78 -0.89 -10.07
C LEU A 100 -17.12 0.48 -9.49
N GLU A 101 -17.13 1.48 -10.34
CA GLU A 101 -17.48 2.85 -9.93
C GLU A 101 -18.91 2.89 -9.39
N ASP A 102 -19.01 3.24 -8.10
CA ASP A 102 -20.26 3.34 -7.37
C ASP A 102 -20.06 4.32 -6.20
N PRO A 103 -20.81 5.41 -6.11
CA PRO A 103 -20.67 6.42 -5.06
C PRO A 103 -20.94 5.89 -3.65
N THR A 104 -21.59 4.73 -3.50
CA THR A 104 -21.80 4.08 -2.20
C THR A 104 -20.66 3.16 -1.80
N ASN A 105 -19.79 2.83 -2.73
CA ASN A 105 -18.62 1.97 -2.51
C ASN A 105 -17.57 2.69 -1.68
N LEU A 106 -17.00 2.02 -0.69
CA LEU A 106 -16.02 2.58 0.25
C LEU A 106 -14.81 3.23 -0.45
N TRP A 107 -14.23 2.58 -1.46
CA TRP A 107 -13.03 3.07 -2.15
C TRP A 107 -13.32 4.27 -3.05
N TRP A 108 -14.47 4.28 -3.73
CA TRP A 108 -14.91 5.43 -4.53
C TRP A 108 -15.33 6.62 -3.65
N ARG A 109 -15.90 6.35 -2.46
CA ARG A 109 -16.12 7.39 -1.45
C ARG A 109 -14.79 7.97 -0.96
N ALA A 110 -13.78 7.13 -0.69
CA ALA A 110 -12.46 7.61 -0.30
C ALA A 110 -11.84 8.51 -1.38
N LEU A 111 -11.97 8.16 -2.67
CA LEU A 111 -11.52 9.02 -3.76
C LEU A 111 -12.24 10.39 -3.73
N LYS A 112 -13.55 10.38 -3.52
CA LYS A 112 -14.36 11.60 -3.42
C LYS A 112 -13.99 12.47 -2.21
N ASP A 113 -13.77 11.82 -1.05
CA ASP A 113 -13.46 12.52 0.21
C ASP A 113 -12.01 13.04 0.25
N ASN A 114 -11.14 12.55 -0.66
CA ASN A 114 -9.73 12.94 -0.79
C ASN A 114 -9.40 13.29 -2.25
N PRO A 115 -9.82 14.45 -2.76
CA PRO A 115 -9.63 14.83 -4.17
C PRO A 115 -8.16 14.82 -4.63
N TRP A 116 -7.22 15.06 -3.72
CA TRP A 116 -5.79 15.00 -3.98
C TRP A 116 -5.32 13.64 -4.54
N ILE A 117 -6.05 12.53 -4.24
CA ILE A 117 -5.71 11.21 -4.79
C ILE A 117 -5.80 11.22 -6.31
N GLU A 118 -6.90 11.73 -6.85
CA GLU A 118 -7.08 11.84 -8.29
C GLU A 118 -6.07 12.79 -8.92
N GLU A 119 -5.78 13.91 -8.27
CA GLU A 119 -4.78 14.89 -8.72
C GLU A 119 -3.39 14.24 -8.84
N VAL A 120 -2.93 13.56 -7.80
CA VAL A 120 -1.64 12.84 -7.78
C VAL A 120 -1.60 11.73 -8.83
N CYS A 121 -2.65 10.91 -8.92
CA CYS A 121 -2.71 9.82 -9.88
C CYS A 121 -2.73 10.33 -11.34
N ARG A 122 -3.45 11.42 -11.65
CA ARG A 122 -3.48 12.00 -12.99
C ARG A 122 -2.16 12.68 -13.37
N ALA A 123 -1.50 13.31 -12.40
CA ALA A 123 -0.16 13.87 -12.61
C ALA A 123 0.91 12.79 -12.81
N ASN A 124 0.68 11.59 -12.27
CA ASN A 124 1.59 10.46 -12.32
C ASN A 124 0.87 9.19 -12.83
N PRO A 125 0.52 9.10 -14.13
CA PRO A 125 -0.15 7.94 -14.68
C PRO A 125 0.61 6.63 -14.39
N GLU A 126 -0.13 5.53 -14.21
CA GLU A 126 0.39 4.20 -13.91
C GLU A 126 1.13 4.05 -12.57
N HIS A 127 1.22 5.14 -11.77
CA HIS A 127 1.67 5.04 -10.39
C HIS A 127 0.51 4.56 -9.51
N VAL A 128 0.69 3.42 -8.87
CA VAL A 128 -0.32 2.85 -7.97
C VAL A 128 -0.03 3.32 -6.55
N LEU A 129 -0.94 4.10 -5.99
CA LEU A 129 -0.90 4.48 -4.58
C LEU A 129 -1.47 3.34 -3.73
N TYR A 130 -0.68 2.77 -2.85
CA TYR A 130 -1.13 1.84 -1.82
C TYR A 130 -1.24 2.56 -0.49
N GLY A 131 -2.35 2.37 0.20
CA GLY A 131 -2.57 3.05 1.48
C GLY A 131 -3.68 2.41 2.30
N GLU A 132 -4.01 3.08 3.39
CA GLU A 132 -5.03 2.65 4.35
C GLU A 132 -6.19 3.64 4.38
N LEU A 133 -7.42 3.13 4.24
CA LEU A 133 -8.66 3.86 4.45
C LEU A 133 -8.99 3.85 5.94
N LEU A 134 -9.14 5.02 6.54
CA LEU A 134 -9.27 5.19 7.98
C LEU A 134 -10.71 5.42 8.43
N GLY A 135 -10.98 5.15 9.71
CA GLY A 135 -12.29 5.39 10.33
C GLY A 135 -13.40 4.44 9.86
N VAL A 136 -13.03 3.36 9.19
CA VAL A 136 -13.96 2.37 8.59
C VAL A 136 -14.14 1.12 9.44
N GLN A 137 -13.31 0.94 10.44
CA GLN A 137 -13.37 -0.18 11.38
C GLN A 137 -13.67 0.32 12.80
N GLY A 138 -14.46 -0.46 13.53
CA GLY A 138 -14.86 -0.13 14.91
C GLY A 138 -13.66 0.04 15.85
N GLY A 139 -13.74 0.98 16.80
CA GLY A 139 -12.69 1.23 17.78
C GLY A 139 -11.54 2.15 17.31
N PHE A 140 -11.42 2.43 15.99
CA PHE A 140 -10.33 3.21 15.41
C PHE A 140 -10.86 4.34 14.50
N PRO A 141 -11.48 5.38 15.07
CA PRO A 141 -12.18 6.41 14.28
C PRO A 141 -11.26 7.39 13.56
N TYR A 142 -10.00 7.55 13.94
CA TYR A 142 -9.02 8.49 13.38
C TYR A 142 -9.56 9.92 13.13
N GLY A 143 -10.57 10.35 13.86
CA GLY A 143 -11.20 11.66 13.67
C GLY A 143 -11.98 11.80 12.35
N ALA A 144 -12.34 10.71 11.69
CA ALA A 144 -12.92 10.69 10.34
C ALA A 144 -14.27 11.42 10.19
N LYS A 145 -15.09 11.48 11.25
CA LYS A 145 -16.39 12.23 11.28
C LYS A 145 -17.31 11.94 10.08
N GLY A 146 -17.32 10.67 9.61
CA GLY A 146 -18.15 10.24 8.48
C GLY A 146 -17.47 10.29 7.11
N ASN A 147 -16.31 10.94 6.97
CA ASN A 147 -15.45 10.84 5.81
C ASN A 147 -14.62 9.54 5.83
N VAL A 148 -13.93 9.27 4.74
CA VAL A 148 -13.00 8.14 4.61
C VAL A 148 -11.61 8.69 4.31
N PRO A 149 -10.85 9.15 5.33
CA PRO A 149 -9.48 9.60 5.12
C PRO A 149 -8.62 8.47 4.55
N PHE A 150 -7.68 8.83 3.68
CA PHE A 150 -6.74 7.89 3.09
C PHE A 150 -5.31 8.34 3.34
N ARG A 151 -4.44 7.42 3.75
CA ARG A 151 -3.01 7.65 3.91
C ARG A 151 -2.22 6.63 3.13
N VAL A 152 -1.34 7.12 2.26
CA VAL A 152 -0.45 6.29 1.45
C VAL A 152 0.68 5.75 2.32
N PHE A 153 1.08 4.51 2.08
CA PHE A 153 2.23 3.88 2.72
C PHE A 153 3.23 3.32 1.69
N ASP A 154 2.86 3.26 0.41
CA ASP A 154 3.75 2.84 -0.68
C ASP A 154 3.25 3.30 -2.04
N VAL A 155 4.17 3.41 -3.01
CA VAL A 155 3.87 3.72 -4.41
C VAL A 155 4.59 2.73 -5.32
N LEU A 156 3.84 2.13 -6.24
CA LEU A 156 4.39 1.25 -7.28
C LEU A 156 4.33 1.96 -8.63
N TYR A 157 5.42 1.92 -9.38
CA TYR A 157 5.45 2.30 -10.79
C TYR A 157 5.93 1.14 -11.65
N LYS A 158 5.13 0.71 -12.59
CA LYS A 158 5.37 -0.51 -13.38
C LYS A 158 5.51 -1.75 -12.47
N SER A 159 6.73 -2.30 -12.35
CA SER A 159 7.04 -3.48 -11.53
C SER A 159 7.72 -3.16 -10.20
N ASP A 160 8.14 -1.91 -10.00
CA ASP A 160 9.02 -1.55 -8.92
C ASP A 160 8.36 -0.55 -7.95
N PHE A 161 8.53 -0.78 -6.66
CA PHE A 161 8.16 0.20 -5.66
C PHE A 161 9.15 1.36 -5.68
N LEU A 162 8.66 2.58 -5.58
CA LEU A 162 9.51 3.76 -5.46
C LEU A 162 10.32 3.71 -4.15
N PRO A 163 11.55 4.24 -4.14
CA PRO A 163 12.27 4.51 -2.91
C PRO A 163 11.45 5.35 -1.93
N PHE A 164 11.62 5.13 -0.63
CA PHE A 164 10.78 5.76 0.41
C PHE A 164 10.65 7.28 0.23
N ASP A 165 11.78 7.99 0.13
CA ASP A 165 11.77 9.45 0.05
C ASP A 165 11.13 9.97 -1.25
N GLU A 166 11.31 9.26 -2.37
CA GLU A 166 10.66 9.61 -3.65
C GLU A 166 9.14 9.41 -3.56
N ALA A 167 8.70 8.29 -2.98
CA ALA A 167 7.29 8.00 -2.80
C ALA A 167 6.61 9.02 -1.87
N VAL A 168 7.26 9.39 -0.76
CA VAL A 168 6.78 10.43 0.15
C VAL A 168 6.64 11.76 -0.59
N LEU A 169 7.69 12.19 -1.29
CA LEU A 169 7.69 13.47 -2.01
C LEU A 169 6.58 13.50 -3.08
N LEU A 170 6.47 12.44 -3.89
CA LEU A 170 5.45 12.34 -4.95
C LEU A 170 4.03 12.53 -4.41
N VAL A 171 3.74 11.97 -3.23
CA VAL A 171 2.39 11.97 -2.65
C VAL A 171 2.11 13.24 -1.86
N THR A 172 3.09 13.74 -1.12
CA THR A 172 2.89 14.86 -0.18
C THR A 172 3.05 16.22 -0.82
N LEU A 173 3.79 16.34 -1.93
CA LEU A 173 3.95 17.59 -2.64
C LEU A 173 2.58 18.11 -3.13
N THR A 174 2.28 19.35 -2.80
CA THR A 174 1.04 20.00 -3.23
C THR A 174 1.16 20.55 -4.66
N ASN A 175 0.04 20.88 -5.29
CA ASN A 175 0.00 21.32 -6.69
C ASN A 175 0.78 22.61 -6.96
N ASP A 176 1.01 23.45 -5.94
CA ASP A 176 1.84 24.65 -6.04
C ASP A 176 3.36 24.34 -6.06
N CYS A 177 3.72 23.07 -5.82
CA CYS A 177 5.11 22.58 -5.73
C CYS A 177 5.97 23.34 -4.69
N GLN A 178 5.36 24.01 -3.72
CA GLN A 178 6.05 24.81 -2.69
C GLN A 178 5.83 24.28 -1.28
N THR A 179 4.75 23.56 -1.07
CA THR A 179 4.37 23.00 0.23
C THR A 179 4.15 21.50 0.16
N THR A 180 4.18 20.84 1.31
CA THR A 180 3.87 19.42 1.44
C THR A 180 2.68 19.23 2.40
N ASP A 181 1.82 18.27 2.11
CA ASP A 181 0.78 17.80 3.03
C ASP A 181 1.12 16.39 3.55
N GLU A 182 1.80 16.35 4.68
CA GLU A 182 2.22 15.11 5.33
C GLU A 182 1.04 14.21 5.75
N ASN A 183 -0.19 14.76 5.80
CA ASN A 183 -1.38 13.96 6.09
C ASN A 183 -1.75 13.00 4.96
N ARG A 184 -1.15 13.13 3.78
CA ARG A 184 -1.33 12.19 2.67
C ARG A 184 -0.54 10.90 2.85
N TRP A 185 0.50 10.90 3.72
CA TRP A 185 1.35 9.75 4.02
C TRP A 185 1.07 9.20 5.42
N VAL A 186 1.41 7.92 5.65
CA VAL A 186 1.38 7.34 7.00
C VAL A 186 2.40 8.05 7.91
N PRO A 187 2.09 8.27 9.19
CA PRO A 187 3.00 9.02 10.07
C PRO A 187 4.39 8.39 10.16
N LEU A 188 5.43 9.20 9.95
CA LEU A 188 6.80 8.82 10.24
C LEU A 188 7.03 8.93 11.75
N ILE A 189 7.44 7.82 12.38
CA ILE A 189 7.70 7.72 13.83
C ILE A 189 9.19 7.94 14.12
N TYR A 190 10.05 7.32 13.30
CA TYR A 190 11.48 7.36 13.51
C TYR A 190 12.24 7.20 12.19
N ARG A 191 13.41 7.82 12.11
CA ARG A 191 14.41 7.59 11.06
C ARG A 191 15.80 7.61 11.66
N GLY A 192 16.58 6.59 11.38
CA GLY A 192 17.96 6.45 11.86
C GLY A 192 18.40 5.01 12.02
N PRO A 193 19.52 4.77 12.69
CA PRO A 193 20.03 3.43 12.93
C PRO A 193 19.03 2.58 13.73
N LEU A 194 18.74 1.38 13.25
CA LEU A 194 17.80 0.47 13.90
C LEU A 194 18.36 -0.01 15.26
N LYS A 195 17.53 0.11 16.27
CA LYS A 195 17.60 -0.66 17.50
C LYS A 195 16.28 -1.44 17.63
N VAL A 196 16.38 -2.75 17.55
CA VAL A 196 15.17 -3.61 17.47
C VAL A 196 14.28 -3.43 18.69
N GLU A 197 14.84 -3.33 19.88
CA GLU A 197 14.07 -3.14 21.12
C GLU A 197 13.37 -1.76 21.15
N ASP A 198 14.02 -0.71 20.64
CA ASP A 198 13.41 0.61 20.52
C ASP A 198 12.27 0.56 19.50
N ALA A 199 12.43 -0.14 18.37
CA ALA A 199 11.38 -0.31 17.37
C ALA A 199 10.15 -1.07 17.91
N LYS A 200 10.36 -2.12 18.72
CA LYS A 200 9.30 -2.81 19.44
C LYS A 200 8.59 -1.89 20.46
N ALA A 201 9.35 -1.08 21.18
CA ALA A 201 8.77 -0.09 22.11
C ALA A 201 7.96 0.97 21.35
N LEU A 202 8.41 1.41 20.17
CA LEU A 202 7.69 2.33 19.31
C LEU A 202 6.39 1.74 18.72
N ALA A 203 6.25 0.40 18.68
CA ALA A 203 4.99 -0.22 18.28
C ALA A 203 3.87 0.03 19.29
N GLU A 204 4.20 0.26 20.54
CA GLU A 204 3.24 0.56 21.61
C GLU A 204 2.86 2.05 21.65
N GLY A 205 1.77 2.36 22.34
CA GLY A 205 1.35 3.74 22.66
C GLY A 205 0.17 4.24 21.83
N GLN A 206 -0.02 5.55 21.85
CA GLN A 206 -1.13 6.20 21.13
C GLN A 206 -0.77 6.40 19.65
N THR A 207 -1.81 6.41 18.79
CA THR A 207 -1.63 6.85 17.39
C THR A 207 -1.08 8.28 17.33
N THR A 208 -0.27 8.54 16.31
CA THR A 208 0.25 9.89 16.03
C THR A 208 -0.59 10.63 14.97
N VAL A 209 -1.66 10.01 14.49
CA VAL A 209 -2.60 10.67 13.57
C VAL A 209 -3.30 11.84 14.31
N PRO A 210 -3.25 13.06 13.78
CA PRO A 210 -3.88 14.22 14.39
C PRO A 210 -5.37 13.99 14.69
N ASN A 211 -5.81 14.46 15.86
CA ASN A 211 -7.20 14.36 16.35
C ASN A 211 -7.69 12.92 16.60
N ALA A 212 -6.83 11.94 16.65
CA ALA A 212 -7.13 10.59 17.08
C ALA A 212 -6.61 10.36 18.52
N THR A 213 -7.34 9.57 19.32
CA THR A 213 -7.05 9.36 20.75
C THR A 213 -7.05 7.88 21.15
N HIS A 214 -6.90 6.98 20.18
CA HIS A 214 -6.81 5.55 20.42
C HIS A 214 -5.36 5.04 20.34
N ILE A 215 -5.14 3.82 20.78
CA ILE A 215 -3.84 3.15 20.64
C ILE A 215 -3.52 2.92 19.15
N ARG A 216 -2.22 2.85 18.83
CA ARG A 216 -1.79 2.42 17.50
C ARG A 216 -1.83 0.91 17.35
N GLU A 217 -2.00 0.43 16.11
CA GLU A 217 -1.92 -1.01 15.80
C GLU A 217 -0.48 -1.53 15.91
N GLY A 218 0.50 -0.70 15.60
CA GLY A 218 1.91 -1.06 15.59
C GLY A 218 2.73 -0.13 14.70
N VAL A 219 3.84 -0.64 14.21
CA VAL A 219 4.73 0.07 13.30
C VAL A 219 5.14 -0.82 12.12
N VAL A 220 5.62 -0.17 11.05
CA VAL A 220 6.28 -0.83 9.91
C VAL A 220 7.71 -0.30 9.82
N VAL A 221 8.67 -1.22 9.77
CA VAL A 221 10.11 -0.93 9.68
C VAL A 221 10.59 -1.26 8.27
N GLN A 222 11.29 -0.32 7.64
CA GLN A 222 11.81 -0.44 6.29
C GLN A 222 13.24 0.10 6.24
N PRO A 223 14.22 -0.66 5.71
CA PRO A 223 15.58 -0.15 5.46
C PRO A 223 15.58 1.02 4.46
N VAL A 224 16.48 1.97 4.67
CA VAL A 224 16.73 3.09 3.73
C VAL A 224 18.25 3.16 3.47
N PRO A 225 18.68 2.94 2.22
CA PRO A 225 17.89 2.62 1.02
C PRO A 225 17.19 1.26 1.11
N ASP A 226 16.16 1.09 0.27
CA ASP A 226 15.42 -0.16 0.17
C ASP A 226 16.35 -1.33 -0.11
N ARG A 227 16.09 -2.44 0.56
CA ARG A 227 16.88 -3.66 0.42
C ARG A 227 16.00 -4.82 -0.04
N ILE A 228 16.46 -5.54 -1.06
CA ILE A 228 15.75 -6.69 -1.64
C ILE A 228 16.46 -7.97 -1.22
N HIS A 229 15.73 -8.87 -0.58
CA HIS A 229 16.22 -10.20 -0.25
C HIS A 229 15.88 -11.19 -1.36
N PRO A 230 16.82 -12.05 -1.84
CA PRO A 230 16.56 -12.93 -3.00
C PRO A 230 15.37 -13.86 -2.87
N ARG A 231 15.03 -14.28 -1.65
CA ARG A 231 13.92 -15.20 -1.35
C ARG A 231 12.64 -14.50 -0.94
N TYR A 232 12.73 -13.36 -0.25
CA TYR A 232 11.58 -12.72 0.41
C TYR A 232 11.18 -11.40 -0.24
N GLY A 233 11.90 -10.95 -1.26
CA GLY A 233 11.63 -9.68 -1.93
C GLY A 233 12.06 -8.46 -1.11
N ARG A 234 11.36 -7.36 -1.26
CA ARG A 234 11.62 -6.09 -0.58
C ARG A 234 11.45 -6.26 0.94
N ILE A 235 12.45 -5.82 1.69
CA ILE A 235 12.43 -5.88 3.15
C ILE A 235 11.58 -4.75 3.69
N LYS A 236 10.44 -5.12 4.25
CA LYS A 236 9.51 -4.23 4.94
C LYS A 236 8.74 -5.10 5.93
N LEU A 237 8.87 -4.86 7.23
CA LEU A 237 8.35 -5.74 8.27
C LEU A 237 7.46 -4.97 9.23
N LYS A 238 6.33 -5.57 9.61
CA LYS A 238 5.46 -5.01 10.65
C LYS A 238 5.83 -5.55 12.02
N MET A 239 5.70 -4.68 13.02
CA MET A 239 5.72 -5.02 14.45
C MET A 239 4.40 -4.57 15.04
N VAL A 240 3.58 -5.53 15.46
CA VAL A 240 2.23 -5.26 15.98
C VAL A 240 2.31 -5.06 17.50
N SER A 241 1.57 -4.07 18.01
CA SER A 241 1.49 -3.75 19.43
C SER A 241 0.83 -4.88 20.22
N ASN A 242 1.41 -5.27 21.34
CA ASN A 242 0.81 -6.25 22.25
C ASN A 242 -0.51 -5.70 22.84
N THR A 243 -0.52 -4.42 23.20
CA THR A 243 -1.72 -3.75 23.71
C THR A 243 -2.87 -3.74 22.69
N TYR A 244 -2.53 -3.65 21.39
CA TYR A 244 -3.52 -3.78 20.32
C TYR A 244 -4.05 -5.20 20.22
N LEU A 245 -3.17 -6.22 20.25
CA LEU A 245 -3.56 -7.64 20.16
C LEU A 245 -4.45 -8.09 21.32
N GLU A 246 -4.29 -7.49 22.50
CA GLU A 246 -5.14 -7.78 23.66
C GLU A 246 -6.55 -7.18 23.56
N LYS A 247 -6.75 -6.18 22.70
CA LYS A 247 -8.02 -5.45 22.54
C LYS A 247 -8.76 -5.78 21.24
N SER A 248 -8.10 -6.45 20.30
CA SER A 248 -8.66 -6.88 19.02
C SER A 248 -9.16 -8.34 19.12
#